data_a92f82bce7be20fd2c594f611efd5507
#
_entry.id   a92f82bce7be20fd2c594f611efd5507
#
_cell.length_a   1.000
_cell.length_b   1.000
_cell.length_c   1.000
_cell.angle_alpha   90.00
_cell.angle_beta   90.00
_cell.angle_gamma   90.00
#
_symmetry.space_group_name_H-M   'P 1'
#
loop_
_entity.id
_entity.type
_entity.pdbx_description
1 polymer ?
#
loop_
_entity_poly.entity_id
_entity_poly.type
_entity_poly.pdbx_seq_one_letter_code
_entity_poly.pdbx_strand_id
1 'polypeptide(L)'
;MKSLTASARDASPCLLLIRVLVPALVLFGSACASTTETGGQSFENAAGRVFGIAFQHIRERYIDRVSLETVALSGMKGITQLDSAIAVRKSKGRVELVSSQKPVAAFKAPKANDIDGWANLTTAVVQASRIYSPAIKKASAEDIYKIVFDAALLRLDRYSRYATADQARENRASRSGFVGIGVRIRQDDGVTKVVIVFPETPAERSGLKAADAIIKIDGVPITGMKLRDVVKRLRGPNGSQVRLSVARKSARKNLSINIVRAHVIASTVFLKREGGIAYVRLTRFNQRTSAELARAVRKARRASGDAFKGVILDLRDNPGGLLDQAVEVSDMFLTGGQIVSTEGRHPGSFQRYSAGAGDIAGGKPLVVLINGRSASSSEIVAAALQDLNRAVLVGTNSFGKGTVQSVFRLPNEGELVLTWSRFHAPSGYTLQDLGVLPTICTVGLNGNPGALATEIKSGRHRTAEALLQWRRQRKPTHDRLTRLRGICPAANGPAASGGDSDLSFAKRLIKDNALYIRSLQLSHTSVAGR
;
A
#
# COMPACT_ATOMS: atom_id res chain seq x y z
N MET A 1 -22.37 -56.19 -9.46
CA MET A 1 -22.03 -57.61 -9.26
C MET A 1 -20.94 -57.67 -8.19
N LYS A 2 -21.21 -58.42 -7.13
CA LYS A 2 -20.38 -58.97 -6.04
C LYS A 2 -19.66 -57.93 -5.17
N SER A 3 -20.10 -57.53 -3.94
CA SER A 3 -20.44 -58.29 -2.70
C SER A 3 -19.27 -59.11 -2.15
N LEU A 4 -18.94 -58.77 -0.90
CA LEU A 4 -18.79 -59.66 0.29
C LEU A 4 -17.94 -58.96 1.32
N THR A 5 -18.48 -58.44 2.43
CA THR A 5 -18.80 -59.06 3.75
C THR A 5 -17.58 -59.45 4.56
N ALA A 6 -17.33 -58.75 5.63
CA ALA A 6 -17.66 -59.02 7.03
C ALA A 6 -16.73 -60.05 7.70
N SER A 7 -16.13 -59.71 8.84
CA SER A 7 -16.27 -60.49 10.07
C SER A 7 -15.68 -59.80 11.27
N ALA A 8 -16.47 -59.69 12.31
CA ALA A 8 -16.12 -59.33 13.67
C ALA A 8 -15.68 -60.55 14.47
N ARG A 9 -15.08 -60.36 15.62
CA ARG A 9 -15.02 -61.15 16.89
C ARG A 9 -13.67 -60.97 17.57
N ASP A 10 -13.47 -60.95 18.85
CA ASP A 10 -14.28 -60.98 20.07
C ASP A 10 -13.35 -60.48 21.24
N ALA A 11 -13.84 -59.72 22.06
CA ALA A 11 -14.12 -59.74 23.49
C ALA A 11 -13.18 -60.49 24.43
N SER A 12 -12.75 -59.80 25.43
CA SER A 12 -13.01 -59.88 26.87
C SER A 12 -11.77 -60.11 27.78
N PRO A 13 -11.90 -59.96 29.08
CA PRO A 13 -11.05 -59.07 29.87
C PRO A 13 -10.26 -59.84 30.96
N CYS A 14 -9.31 -59.19 31.61
CA CYS A 14 -8.79 -59.72 32.88
C CYS A 14 -8.62 -58.60 33.90
N LEU A 15 -9.48 -58.64 34.92
CA LEU A 15 -9.30 -58.02 36.24
C LEU A 15 -8.14 -58.72 36.96
N LEU A 16 -7.34 -57.97 37.72
CA LEU A 16 -7.05 -58.31 39.13
C LEU A 16 -6.17 -57.26 39.84
N LEU A 17 -6.76 -56.72 40.87
CA LEU A 17 -6.24 -56.54 42.25
C LEU A 17 -5.21 -55.44 42.57
N ILE A 18 -5.76 -54.49 43.25
CA ILE A 18 -5.36 -53.63 44.37
C ILE A 18 -4.15 -54.13 45.20
N ARG A 19 -3.14 -53.27 45.34
CA ARG A 19 -2.42 -53.15 46.65
C ARG A 19 -2.09 -51.68 46.90
N VAL A 20 -2.70 -51.16 47.97
CA VAL A 20 -2.39 -49.91 48.65
C VAL A 20 -1.05 -50.06 49.38
N LEU A 21 -0.15 -49.11 49.16
CA LEU A 21 0.98 -48.85 50.06
C LEU A 21 1.27 -47.34 50.03
N VAL A 22 0.90 -46.69 51.14
CA VAL A 22 1.37 -45.35 51.53
C VAL A 22 2.74 -45.53 52.18
N PRO A 23 3.74 -44.76 51.82
CA PRO A 23 4.54 -44.13 52.84
C PRO A 23 4.99 -42.68 52.54
N ALA A 24 4.93 -41.96 53.63
CA ALA A 24 5.87 -40.94 54.12
C ALA A 24 6.17 -39.72 53.26
N LEU A 25 5.59 -38.64 53.68
CA LEU A 25 5.92 -37.24 53.45
C LEU A 25 7.39 -36.96 53.81
N VAL A 26 8.18 -36.62 52.81
CA VAL A 26 9.47 -35.94 52.99
C VAL A 26 9.35 -34.56 52.38
N LEU A 27 9.24 -33.55 53.18
CA LEU A 27 9.34 -32.13 52.84
C LEU A 27 10.78 -31.83 52.41
N PHE A 28 11.04 -31.78 51.09
CA PHE A 28 12.19 -31.06 50.56
C PHE A 28 11.73 -29.67 50.14
N GLY A 29 12.09 -28.69 50.94
CA GLY A 29 12.01 -27.28 50.56
C GLY A 29 12.89 -27.03 49.36
N SER A 30 12.27 -26.98 48.15
CA SER A 30 12.94 -26.47 46.97
C SER A 30 12.80 -24.95 46.99
N ALA A 31 13.90 -24.29 47.30
CA ALA A 31 14.06 -22.85 47.09
C ALA A 31 13.77 -22.54 45.61
N CYS A 32 12.70 -21.77 45.38
CA CYS A 32 12.48 -21.13 44.08
C CYS A 32 13.63 -20.14 43.84
N ALA A 33 14.69 -20.60 43.18
CA ALA A 33 15.59 -19.70 42.51
C ALA A 33 14.81 -19.09 41.33
N SER A 34 14.35 -17.87 41.50
CA SER A 34 13.80 -17.04 40.42
C SER A 34 14.88 -16.81 39.39
N THR A 35 14.82 -17.56 38.27
CA THR A 35 15.65 -17.35 37.11
C THR A 35 15.20 -16.09 36.39
N THR A 36 15.86 -15.00 36.65
CA THR A 36 15.77 -13.71 35.91
C THR A 36 16.55 -13.74 34.56
N GLU A 37 16.81 -14.91 33.97
CA GLU A 37 17.63 -15.05 32.76
C GLU A 37 16.86 -15.27 31.44
N THR A 38 15.53 -15.32 31.45
CA THR A 38 14.77 -15.69 30.24
C THR A 38 14.55 -14.55 29.22
N GLY A 39 14.77 -13.30 29.58
CA GLY A 39 14.52 -12.16 28.67
C GLY A 39 15.58 -11.95 27.57
N GLY A 40 16.84 -12.24 27.85
CA GLY A 40 17.96 -12.02 26.92
C GLY A 40 17.99 -13.06 25.80
N GLN A 41 17.86 -14.32 26.15
CA GLN A 41 17.91 -15.46 25.22
C GLN A 41 16.70 -15.48 24.27
N SER A 42 15.52 -15.04 24.75
CA SER A 42 14.31 -14.96 23.92
C SER A 42 14.41 -13.83 22.88
N PHE A 43 14.99 -12.68 23.20
CA PHE A 43 15.22 -11.60 22.25
C PHE A 43 16.26 -12.00 21.21
N GLU A 44 17.36 -12.63 21.60
CA GLU A 44 18.45 -13.04 20.71
C GLU A 44 17.95 -14.01 19.62
N ASN A 45 17.23 -15.05 20.02
CA ASN A 45 16.62 -16.01 19.10
C ASN A 45 15.58 -15.36 18.18
N ALA A 46 14.76 -14.45 18.71
CA ALA A 46 13.76 -13.74 17.92
C ALA A 46 14.41 -12.76 16.94
N ALA A 47 15.41 -11.99 17.38
CA ALA A 47 16.11 -11.01 16.55
C ALA A 47 16.92 -11.68 15.42
N GLY A 48 17.64 -12.77 15.73
CA GLY A 48 18.36 -13.54 14.73
C GLY A 48 17.44 -14.03 13.61
N ARG A 49 16.26 -14.54 13.94
CA ARG A 49 15.26 -14.95 12.94
C ARG A 49 14.71 -13.79 12.13
N VAL A 50 14.43 -12.64 12.75
CA VAL A 50 13.92 -11.46 12.05
C VAL A 50 14.94 -10.92 11.07
N PHE A 51 16.21 -10.75 11.50
CA PHE A 51 17.29 -10.29 10.62
C PHE A 51 17.62 -11.32 9.54
N GLY A 52 17.67 -12.61 9.87
CA GLY A 52 17.97 -13.69 8.93
C GLY A 52 16.97 -13.74 7.77
N ILE A 53 15.68 -13.78 8.07
CA ILE A 53 14.63 -13.80 7.05
C ILE A 53 14.65 -12.50 6.22
N ALA A 54 14.87 -11.34 6.86
CA ALA A 54 14.94 -10.09 6.13
C ALA A 54 16.16 -10.04 5.19
N PHE A 55 17.33 -10.45 5.64
CA PHE A 55 18.55 -10.50 4.81
C PHE A 55 18.45 -11.51 3.68
N GLN A 56 17.79 -12.65 3.90
CA GLN A 56 17.47 -13.59 2.86
C GLN A 56 16.62 -12.95 1.76
N HIS A 57 15.52 -12.28 2.13
CA HIS A 57 14.67 -11.58 1.16
C HIS A 57 15.42 -10.48 0.41
N ILE A 58 16.25 -9.69 1.08
CA ILE A 58 17.08 -8.66 0.42
C ILE A 58 17.99 -9.30 -0.61
N ARG A 59 18.71 -10.36 -0.25
CA ARG A 59 19.63 -11.06 -1.16
C ARG A 59 18.92 -11.68 -2.36
N GLU A 60 17.77 -12.32 -2.14
CA GLU A 60 17.08 -13.09 -3.18
C GLU A 60 16.16 -12.23 -4.04
N ARG A 61 15.47 -11.25 -3.43
CA ARG A 61 14.32 -10.60 -4.02
C ARG A 61 14.54 -9.14 -4.43
N TYR A 62 15.49 -8.44 -3.82
CA TYR A 62 15.72 -7.05 -4.19
C TYR A 62 16.13 -6.94 -5.66
N ILE A 63 15.65 -5.90 -6.34
CA ILE A 63 15.78 -5.72 -7.80
C ILE A 63 17.23 -5.72 -8.29
N ASP A 64 18.15 -5.15 -7.52
CA ASP A 64 19.55 -5.07 -7.86
C ASP A 64 20.40 -6.01 -6.96
N ARG A 65 21.59 -6.42 -7.43
CA ARG A 65 22.52 -7.17 -6.58
C ARG A 65 23.17 -6.22 -5.59
N VAL A 66 23.07 -6.55 -4.31
CA VAL A 66 23.68 -5.78 -3.22
C VAL A 66 24.54 -6.68 -2.33
N SER A 67 25.62 -6.14 -1.80
CA SER A 67 26.44 -6.83 -0.79
C SER A 67 25.69 -6.87 0.53
N LEU A 68 25.44 -8.06 1.04
CA LEU A 68 24.79 -8.24 2.33
C LEU A 68 25.63 -7.65 3.46
N GLU A 69 26.95 -7.73 3.36
CA GLU A 69 27.87 -7.02 4.25
C GLU A 69 27.55 -5.53 4.35
N THR A 70 27.41 -4.86 3.20
CA THR A 70 27.15 -3.41 3.16
C THR A 70 25.81 -3.07 3.83
N VAL A 71 24.78 -3.88 3.56
CA VAL A 71 23.44 -3.72 4.13
C VAL A 71 23.47 -3.91 5.65
N ALA A 72 24.05 -5.02 6.13
CA ALA A 72 24.12 -5.34 7.55
C ALA A 72 24.97 -4.32 8.34
N LEU A 73 26.14 -3.93 7.83
CA LEU A 73 26.96 -2.89 8.45
C LEU A 73 26.26 -1.54 8.53
N SER A 74 25.53 -1.15 7.49
CA SER A 74 24.71 0.07 7.54
C SER A 74 23.61 -0.03 8.59
N GLY A 75 22.94 -1.18 8.67
CA GLY A 75 21.93 -1.44 9.69
C GLY A 75 22.50 -1.31 11.11
N MET A 76 23.61 -1.98 11.39
CA MET A 76 24.29 -1.91 12.69
C MET A 76 24.71 -0.48 13.05
N LYS A 77 25.20 0.31 12.08
CA LYS A 77 25.53 1.73 12.29
C LYS A 77 24.32 2.58 12.67
N GLY A 78 23.10 2.17 12.29
CA GLY A 78 21.87 2.86 12.66
C GLY A 78 21.65 2.95 14.17
N ILE A 79 22.22 2.05 14.98
CA ILE A 79 22.13 2.06 16.45
C ILE A 79 22.61 3.37 17.07
N THR A 80 23.55 4.07 16.42
CA THR A 80 24.01 5.41 16.81
C THR A 80 22.87 6.43 16.95
N GLN A 81 21.71 6.21 16.29
CA GLN A 81 20.55 7.09 16.42
C GLN A 81 19.88 7.00 17.81
N LEU A 82 20.06 5.88 18.53
CA LEU A 82 19.57 5.73 19.91
C LEU A 82 20.54 6.31 20.94
N ASP A 83 21.85 6.23 20.65
CA ASP A 83 22.89 6.74 21.51
C ASP A 83 24.12 7.11 20.66
N SER A 84 24.42 8.38 20.56
CA SER A 84 25.55 8.91 19.77
C SER A 84 26.92 8.51 20.32
N ALA A 85 27.00 8.06 21.58
CA ALA A 85 28.24 7.55 22.17
C ALA A 85 28.58 6.13 21.65
N ILE A 86 27.63 5.44 21.05
CA ILE A 86 27.81 4.10 20.48
C ILE A 86 28.06 4.22 18.97
N ALA A 87 29.11 3.56 18.49
CA ALA A 87 29.41 3.48 17.06
C ALA A 87 29.82 2.06 16.65
N VAL A 88 29.60 1.71 15.38
CA VAL A 88 30.02 0.44 14.78
C VAL A 88 30.99 0.72 13.65
N ARG A 89 32.16 0.09 13.69
CA ARG A 89 33.23 0.23 12.69
C ARG A 89 33.63 -1.16 12.16
N LYS A 90 34.08 -1.23 10.90
CA LYS A 90 34.76 -2.40 10.36
C LYS A 90 36.22 -2.07 10.14
N SER A 91 37.10 -2.90 10.70
CA SER A 91 38.55 -2.79 10.55
C SER A 91 39.18 -4.16 10.49
N LYS A 92 40.11 -4.38 9.56
CA LYS A 92 40.94 -5.61 9.44
C LYS A 92 40.13 -6.94 9.55
N GLY A 93 38.96 -7.00 8.88
CA GLY A 93 38.11 -8.22 8.92
C GLY A 93 37.30 -8.42 10.21
N ARG A 94 37.24 -7.42 11.09
CA ARG A 94 36.47 -7.41 12.34
C ARG A 94 35.44 -6.30 12.32
N VAL A 95 34.34 -6.51 13.01
CA VAL A 95 33.36 -5.48 13.32
C VAL A 95 33.52 -5.10 14.78
N GLU A 96 33.80 -3.84 15.02
CA GLU A 96 34.08 -3.29 16.34
C GLU A 96 32.90 -2.45 16.82
N LEU A 97 32.46 -2.70 18.05
CA LEU A 97 31.59 -1.83 18.80
C LEU A 97 32.45 -0.83 19.58
N VAL A 98 32.16 0.45 19.42
CA VAL A 98 32.84 1.54 20.06
C VAL A 98 31.88 2.26 21.00
N SER A 99 32.30 2.51 22.25
CA SER A 99 31.56 3.34 23.21
C SER A 99 32.46 4.48 23.66
N SER A 100 31.96 5.71 23.59
CA SER A 100 32.74 6.93 23.92
C SER A 100 34.14 6.91 23.32
N GLN A 101 34.21 6.60 22.01
CA GLN A 101 35.43 6.50 21.17
C GLN A 101 36.41 5.35 21.51
N LYS A 102 36.12 4.52 22.51
CA LYS A 102 36.93 3.34 22.87
C LYS A 102 36.28 2.05 22.33
N PRO A 103 37.03 1.15 21.68
CA PRO A 103 36.55 -0.17 21.32
C PRO A 103 36.19 -0.95 22.60
N VAL A 104 34.95 -1.47 22.67
CA VAL A 104 34.45 -2.20 23.85
C VAL A 104 34.09 -3.65 23.53
N ALA A 105 33.88 -3.97 22.24
CA ALA A 105 33.70 -5.33 21.77
C ALA A 105 34.18 -5.45 20.30
N ALA A 106 34.63 -6.64 19.91
CA ALA A 106 35.09 -6.90 18.53
C ALA A 106 34.69 -8.31 18.09
N PHE A 107 34.07 -8.40 16.93
CA PHE A 107 33.54 -9.62 16.35
C PHE A 107 34.24 -9.93 15.04
N LYS A 108 34.42 -11.22 14.70
CA LYS A 108 34.89 -11.61 13.37
C LYS A 108 33.81 -11.31 12.33
N ALA A 109 34.16 -10.62 11.26
CA ALA A 109 33.20 -10.37 10.17
C ALA A 109 32.90 -11.67 9.41
N PRO A 110 31.63 -12.01 9.14
CA PRO A 110 31.25 -13.14 8.30
C PRO A 110 31.71 -12.95 6.84
N LYS A 111 31.62 -14.01 6.04
CA LYS A 111 31.79 -13.91 4.57
C LYS A 111 30.75 -12.93 4.00
N ALA A 112 31.07 -12.24 2.91
CA ALA A 112 30.26 -11.12 2.39
C ALA A 112 28.77 -11.44 2.15
N ASN A 113 28.43 -12.70 1.81
CA ASN A 113 27.07 -13.14 1.52
C ASN A 113 26.55 -14.22 2.48
N ASP A 114 27.15 -14.35 3.65
CA ASP A 114 26.71 -15.28 4.69
C ASP A 114 25.51 -14.68 5.46
N ILE A 115 24.31 -15.15 5.13
CA ILE A 115 23.05 -14.63 5.67
C ILE A 115 23.01 -14.81 7.19
N ASP A 116 23.23 -16.04 7.65
CA ASP A 116 23.12 -16.38 9.08
C ASP A 116 24.24 -15.70 9.87
N GLY A 117 25.45 -15.69 9.32
CA GLY A 117 26.58 -14.97 9.94
C GLY A 117 26.29 -13.49 10.15
N TRP A 118 25.74 -12.78 9.15
CA TRP A 118 25.40 -11.35 9.29
C TRP A 118 24.19 -11.11 10.21
N ALA A 119 23.20 -12.00 10.20
CA ALA A 119 22.06 -11.91 11.11
C ALA A 119 22.50 -12.10 12.57
N ASN A 120 23.30 -13.12 12.84
CA ASN A 120 23.83 -13.41 14.17
C ASN A 120 24.76 -12.28 14.65
N LEU A 121 25.63 -11.77 13.77
CA LEU A 121 26.50 -10.65 14.10
C LEU A 121 25.70 -9.38 14.40
N THR A 122 24.66 -9.08 13.62
CA THR A 122 23.78 -7.93 13.89
C THR A 122 23.13 -8.05 15.26
N THR A 123 22.64 -9.24 15.61
CA THR A 123 22.05 -9.54 16.92
C THR A 123 23.09 -9.36 18.04
N ALA A 124 24.29 -9.92 17.87
CA ALA A 124 25.37 -9.84 18.86
C ALA A 124 25.82 -8.39 19.11
N VAL A 125 25.94 -7.58 18.04
CA VAL A 125 26.27 -6.15 18.16
C VAL A 125 25.19 -5.38 18.92
N VAL A 126 23.89 -5.66 18.65
CA VAL A 126 22.77 -5.06 19.40
C VAL A 126 22.84 -5.44 20.87
N GLN A 127 23.07 -6.70 21.19
CA GLN A 127 23.18 -7.17 22.60
C GLN A 127 24.35 -6.54 23.31
N ALA A 128 25.53 -6.51 22.69
CA ALA A 128 26.69 -5.83 23.24
C ALA A 128 26.40 -4.34 23.49
N SER A 129 25.74 -3.66 22.55
CA SER A 129 25.38 -2.23 22.68
C SER A 129 24.47 -1.98 23.88
N ARG A 130 23.60 -2.91 24.26
CA ARG A 130 22.73 -2.81 25.46
C ARG A 130 23.50 -2.81 26.76
N ILE A 131 24.70 -3.41 26.78
CA ILE A 131 25.56 -3.44 27.96
C ILE A 131 26.15 -2.04 28.21
N TYR A 132 26.53 -1.34 27.13
CA TYR A 132 27.27 -0.08 27.19
C TYR A 132 26.39 1.17 27.06
N SER A 133 25.07 1.00 26.76
CA SER A 133 24.14 2.12 26.60
C SER A 133 22.81 1.88 27.32
N PRO A 134 22.51 2.68 28.37
CA PRO A 134 21.20 2.66 29.02
C PRO A 134 20.03 2.98 28.08
N ALA A 135 20.26 3.85 27.09
CA ALA A 135 19.25 4.21 26.08
C ALA A 135 18.88 2.99 25.21
N ILE A 136 19.89 2.28 24.68
CA ILE A 136 19.68 1.07 23.88
C ILE A 136 19.11 -0.07 24.73
N LYS A 137 19.50 -0.16 26.02
CA LYS A 137 18.93 -1.15 26.95
C LYS A 137 17.44 -0.96 27.18
N LYS A 138 16.96 0.30 27.26
CA LYS A 138 15.55 0.66 27.46
C LYS A 138 14.72 0.57 26.16
N ALA A 139 15.36 0.63 24.99
CA ALA A 139 14.68 0.57 23.71
C ALA A 139 13.95 -0.76 23.55
N SER A 140 12.71 -0.70 23.02
CA SER A 140 11.95 -1.90 22.69
C SER A 140 12.61 -2.67 21.53
N ALA A 141 12.30 -3.95 21.40
CA ALA A 141 12.75 -4.75 20.27
C ALA A 141 12.33 -4.11 18.92
N GLU A 142 11.11 -3.55 18.89
CA GLU A 142 10.55 -2.93 17.69
C GLU A 142 11.28 -1.64 17.31
N ASP A 143 11.69 -0.81 18.27
CA ASP A 143 12.49 0.39 18.01
C ASP A 143 13.85 0.00 17.43
N ILE A 144 14.47 -1.06 17.95
CA ILE A 144 15.74 -1.59 17.44
C ILE A 144 15.58 -2.10 16.01
N TYR A 145 14.56 -2.93 15.73
CA TYR A 145 14.30 -3.40 14.36
C TYR A 145 14.11 -2.23 13.41
N LYS A 146 13.30 -1.25 13.81
CA LYS A 146 13.04 -0.07 12.97
C LYS A 146 14.33 0.66 12.62
N ILE A 147 15.17 0.97 13.58
CA ILE A 147 16.41 1.74 13.37
C ILE A 147 17.41 0.95 12.53
N VAL A 148 17.60 -0.33 12.82
CA VAL A 148 18.51 -1.20 12.05
C VAL A 148 18.04 -1.33 10.61
N PHE A 149 16.75 -1.61 10.40
CA PHE A 149 16.22 -1.76 9.04
C PHE A 149 16.18 -0.43 8.27
N ASP A 150 15.78 0.67 8.91
CA ASP A 150 15.77 1.98 8.24
C ASP A 150 17.19 2.32 7.72
N ALA A 151 18.22 2.14 8.55
CA ALA A 151 19.61 2.38 8.14
C ALA A 151 20.11 1.39 7.07
N ALA A 152 19.73 0.12 7.16
CA ALA A 152 20.07 -0.91 6.18
C ALA A 152 19.45 -0.62 4.81
N LEU A 153 18.15 -0.29 4.79
CA LEU A 153 17.34 -0.14 3.59
C LEU A 153 17.59 1.18 2.86
N LEU A 154 18.10 2.23 3.54
CA LEU A 154 18.60 3.45 2.90
C LEU A 154 19.70 3.20 1.86
N ARG A 155 20.38 2.04 1.91
CA ARG A 155 21.39 1.63 0.93
C ARG A 155 20.78 1.01 -0.33
N LEU A 156 19.52 0.73 -0.32
CA LEU A 156 18.83 0.08 -1.44
C LEU A 156 18.22 1.14 -2.37
N ASP A 157 17.07 1.64 -2.02
CA ASP A 157 16.35 2.67 -2.77
C ASP A 157 15.34 3.41 -1.86
N ARG A 158 14.72 4.47 -2.39
CA ARG A 158 13.76 5.30 -1.64
C ARG A 158 12.40 4.64 -1.35
N TYR A 159 12.13 3.47 -1.91
CA TYR A 159 10.83 2.78 -1.76
C TYR A 159 10.92 1.52 -0.90
N SER A 160 12.12 0.93 -0.80
CA SER A 160 12.38 -0.18 0.12
C SER A 160 12.36 0.33 1.56
N ARG A 161 11.59 -0.32 2.42
CA ARG A 161 11.38 0.14 3.80
C ARG A 161 10.96 -1.00 4.72
N TYR A 162 11.15 -0.81 6.00
CA TYR A 162 10.56 -1.61 7.06
C TYR A 162 9.31 -0.92 7.60
N ALA A 163 8.27 -1.70 7.85
CA ALA A 163 7.09 -1.27 8.59
C ALA A 163 7.01 -2.06 9.90
N THR A 164 6.92 -1.35 11.00
CA THR A 164 6.73 -1.95 12.33
C THR A 164 5.46 -2.79 12.37
N ALA A 165 5.31 -3.68 13.37
CA ALA A 165 4.13 -4.53 13.49
C ALA A 165 2.81 -3.72 13.45
N ASP A 166 2.78 -2.55 14.10
CA ASP A 166 1.61 -1.67 14.08
C ASP A 166 1.38 -1.05 12.69
N GLN A 167 2.42 -0.51 12.06
CA GLN A 167 2.36 0.03 10.69
C GLN A 167 1.97 -1.04 9.67
N ALA A 168 2.53 -2.23 9.80
CA ALA A 168 2.22 -3.38 8.96
C ALA A 168 0.74 -3.79 9.07
N ARG A 169 0.19 -3.77 10.28
CA ARG A 169 -1.24 -4.02 10.52
C ARG A 169 -2.12 -2.97 9.83
N GLU A 170 -1.76 -1.70 9.90
CA GLU A 170 -2.47 -0.61 9.20
C GLU A 170 -2.35 -0.73 7.68
N ASN A 171 -1.16 -1.06 7.18
CA ASN A 171 -0.93 -1.30 5.76
C ASN A 171 -1.79 -2.46 5.24
N ARG A 172 -1.83 -3.59 5.96
CA ARG A 172 -2.71 -4.73 5.63
C ARG A 172 -4.17 -4.33 5.65
N ALA A 173 -4.60 -3.58 6.67
CA ALA A 173 -5.96 -3.06 6.76
C ALA A 173 -6.35 -2.18 5.56
N SER A 174 -5.41 -1.38 5.07
CA SER A 174 -5.62 -0.52 3.90
C SER A 174 -5.72 -1.32 2.58
N ARG A 175 -4.97 -2.43 2.44
CA ARG A 175 -4.98 -3.28 1.24
C ARG A 175 -6.13 -4.28 1.22
N SER A 176 -6.30 -4.98 2.33
CA SER A 176 -7.17 -6.16 2.42
C SER A 176 -8.33 -6.01 3.40
N GLY A 177 -8.43 -4.86 4.10
CA GLY A 177 -9.45 -4.65 5.10
C GLY A 177 -9.04 -5.06 6.52
N PHE A 178 -9.98 -4.91 7.44
CA PHE A 178 -9.82 -5.20 8.87
C PHE A 178 -11.14 -5.66 9.47
N VAL A 179 -11.08 -6.34 10.60
CA VAL A 179 -12.31 -6.67 11.34
C VAL A 179 -12.70 -5.50 12.23
N GLY A 180 -13.90 -4.98 12.03
CA GLY A 180 -14.43 -3.81 12.74
C GLY A 180 -15.85 -3.47 12.34
N ILE A 181 -16.23 -2.20 12.49
CA ILE A 181 -17.60 -1.74 12.26
C ILE A 181 -17.84 -1.03 10.93
N GLY A 182 -16.80 -0.51 10.26
CA GLY A 182 -16.92 0.11 8.94
C GLY A 182 -17.24 1.61 8.97
N VAL A 183 -16.46 2.38 9.73
CA VAL A 183 -16.59 3.85 9.78
C VAL A 183 -15.23 4.52 9.60
N ARG A 184 -15.27 5.79 9.13
CA ARG A 184 -14.17 6.74 9.29
C ARG A 184 -14.52 7.68 10.42
N ILE A 185 -13.64 7.79 11.40
CA ILE A 185 -13.80 8.70 12.54
C ILE A 185 -12.73 9.78 12.51
N ARG A 186 -13.03 10.90 13.15
CA ARG A 186 -12.11 12.01 13.40
C ARG A 186 -12.30 12.46 14.84
N GLN A 187 -11.27 13.03 15.41
CA GLN A 187 -11.32 13.64 16.74
C GLN A 187 -11.18 15.16 16.58
N ASP A 188 -12.18 15.89 17.04
CA ASP A 188 -12.23 17.35 17.06
C ASP A 188 -12.47 17.76 18.53
N ASP A 189 -11.58 18.56 19.12
CA ASP A 189 -11.66 19.05 20.51
C ASP A 189 -11.94 17.93 21.52
N GLY A 190 -11.25 16.80 21.40
CA GLY A 190 -11.42 15.64 22.27
C GLY A 190 -12.69 14.80 22.02
N VAL A 191 -13.55 15.22 21.10
CA VAL A 191 -14.78 14.50 20.72
C VAL A 191 -14.54 13.63 19.49
N THR A 192 -14.79 12.33 19.59
CA THR A 192 -14.70 11.39 18.47
C THR A 192 -16.00 11.40 17.66
N LYS A 193 -15.95 11.88 16.41
CA LYS A 193 -17.10 11.95 15.49
C LYS A 193 -16.98 10.97 14.35
N VAL A 194 -18.09 10.38 13.94
CA VAL A 194 -18.21 9.59 12.72
C VAL A 194 -18.24 10.55 11.53
N VAL A 195 -17.23 10.47 10.65
CA VAL A 195 -17.16 11.29 9.43
C VAL A 195 -17.86 10.60 8.27
N ILE A 196 -17.64 9.30 8.12
CA ILE A 196 -18.22 8.47 7.06
C ILE A 196 -18.64 7.12 7.67
N VAL A 197 -19.84 6.67 7.35
CA VAL A 197 -20.25 5.28 7.47
C VAL A 197 -20.11 4.66 6.08
N PHE A 198 -19.28 3.61 5.95
CA PHE A 198 -19.08 2.96 4.66
C PHE A 198 -20.30 2.11 4.29
N PRO A 199 -20.68 2.09 3.00
CA PRO A 199 -21.77 1.26 2.52
C PRO A 199 -21.53 -0.24 2.76
N GLU A 200 -22.59 -0.99 2.96
CA GLU A 200 -22.60 -2.45 3.14
C GLU A 200 -21.84 -2.93 4.39
N THR A 201 -21.64 -2.04 5.38
CA THR A 201 -20.89 -2.37 6.61
C THR A 201 -21.78 -2.61 7.83
N PRO A 202 -21.25 -3.25 8.89
CA PRO A 202 -21.99 -3.41 10.13
C PRO A 202 -22.54 -2.10 10.72
N ALA A 203 -21.78 -1.01 10.65
CA ALA A 203 -22.20 0.28 11.16
C ALA A 203 -23.41 0.84 10.42
N GLU A 204 -23.44 0.71 9.08
CA GLU A 204 -24.60 1.13 8.27
C GLU A 204 -25.84 0.32 8.63
N ARG A 205 -25.72 -1.01 8.66
CA ARG A 205 -26.82 -1.91 9.01
C ARG A 205 -27.37 -1.68 10.43
N SER A 206 -26.52 -1.22 11.35
CA SER A 206 -26.92 -0.91 12.73
C SER A 206 -27.46 0.51 12.92
N GLY A 207 -27.61 1.29 11.83
CA GLY A 207 -28.19 2.63 11.87
C GLY A 207 -27.28 3.72 12.43
N LEU A 208 -25.96 3.49 12.51
CA LEU A 208 -24.97 4.53 12.82
C LEU A 208 -24.91 5.52 11.64
N LYS A 209 -24.79 6.82 11.92
CA LYS A 209 -24.83 7.87 10.89
C LYS A 209 -23.59 8.77 10.94
N ALA A 210 -23.29 9.40 9.81
CA ALA A 210 -22.32 10.49 9.79
C ALA A 210 -22.75 11.60 10.76
N ALA A 211 -21.79 12.30 11.35
CA ALA A 211 -21.92 13.29 12.41
C ALA A 211 -22.36 12.75 13.80
N ASP A 212 -22.57 11.44 13.97
CA ASP A 212 -22.73 10.86 15.31
C ASP A 212 -21.44 11.06 16.13
N ALA A 213 -21.55 11.53 17.37
CA ALA A 213 -20.43 11.61 18.30
C ALA A 213 -20.40 10.36 19.19
N ILE A 214 -19.31 9.61 19.18
CA ILE A 214 -19.16 8.41 20.01
C ILE A 214 -18.74 8.86 21.41
N ILE A 215 -19.51 8.47 22.43
CA ILE A 215 -19.31 8.86 23.82
C ILE A 215 -18.72 7.71 24.65
N LYS A 216 -19.26 6.48 24.45
CA LYS A 216 -18.79 5.28 25.13
C LYS A 216 -18.65 4.11 24.15
N ILE A 217 -17.70 3.23 24.43
CA ILE A 217 -17.52 1.94 23.76
C ILE A 217 -17.52 0.86 24.84
N ASP A 218 -18.44 -0.09 24.75
CA ASP A 218 -18.64 -1.16 25.73
C ASP A 218 -18.73 -0.64 27.17
N GLY A 219 -19.49 0.47 27.35
CA GLY A 219 -19.68 1.14 28.63
C GLY A 219 -18.53 2.07 29.07
N VAL A 220 -17.36 1.99 28.44
CA VAL A 220 -16.17 2.78 28.78
C VAL A 220 -16.24 4.16 28.08
N PRO A 221 -16.19 5.28 28.81
CA PRO A 221 -16.08 6.61 28.23
C PRO A 221 -14.79 6.75 27.40
N ILE A 222 -14.88 7.41 26.24
CA ILE A 222 -13.72 7.60 25.33
C ILE A 222 -13.25 9.06 25.24
N THR A 223 -13.85 9.96 26.00
CA THR A 223 -13.42 11.38 26.08
C THR A 223 -11.96 11.46 26.54
N GLY A 224 -11.14 12.20 25.82
CA GLY A 224 -9.69 12.32 26.09
C GLY A 224 -8.84 11.10 25.66
N MET A 225 -9.44 10.03 25.19
CA MET A 225 -8.72 8.88 24.66
C MET A 225 -8.04 9.25 23.33
N LYS A 226 -6.80 8.79 23.09
CA LYS A 226 -6.13 8.96 21.79
C LYS A 226 -6.92 8.23 20.70
N LEU A 227 -7.05 8.82 19.52
CA LEU A 227 -7.81 8.25 18.40
C LEU A 227 -7.40 6.79 18.08
N ARG A 228 -6.11 6.47 18.20
CA ARG A 228 -5.59 5.10 18.00
C ARG A 228 -6.22 4.09 18.97
N ASP A 229 -6.43 4.48 20.22
CA ASP A 229 -6.98 3.59 21.24
C ASP A 229 -8.49 3.41 21.06
N VAL A 230 -9.18 4.48 20.61
CA VAL A 230 -10.58 4.39 20.17
C VAL A 230 -10.72 3.41 19.01
N VAL A 231 -9.85 3.50 17.98
CA VAL A 231 -9.84 2.59 16.83
C VAL A 231 -9.60 1.13 17.29
N LYS A 232 -8.68 0.90 18.22
CA LYS A 232 -8.45 -0.45 18.80
C LYS A 232 -9.71 -1.04 19.42
N ARG A 233 -10.49 -0.23 20.16
CA ARG A 233 -11.75 -0.69 20.80
C ARG A 233 -12.87 -0.95 19.80
N LEU A 234 -12.92 -0.18 18.70
CA LEU A 234 -13.89 -0.41 17.61
C LEU A 234 -13.57 -1.68 16.80
N ARG A 235 -12.30 -2.09 16.74
CA ARG A 235 -11.85 -3.36 16.15
C ARG A 235 -11.98 -4.50 17.17
N GLY A 236 -11.91 -5.74 16.70
CA GLY A 236 -11.96 -6.93 17.54
C GLY A 236 -12.15 -8.19 16.70
N PRO A 237 -12.36 -9.36 17.32
CA PRO A 237 -12.60 -10.61 16.60
C PRO A 237 -13.84 -10.53 15.70
N ASN A 238 -13.79 -11.23 14.56
CA ASN A 238 -14.93 -11.33 13.64
C ASN A 238 -16.12 -11.97 14.36
N GLY A 239 -17.33 -11.41 14.17
CA GLY A 239 -18.54 -11.87 14.83
C GLY A 239 -18.73 -11.36 16.27
N SER A 240 -17.71 -10.74 16.91
CA SER A 240 -17.86 -10.16 18.23
C SER A 240 -18.73 -8.89 18.21
N GLN A 241 -19.46 -8.63 19.29
CA GLN A 241 -20.27 -7.42 19.43
C GLN A 241 -19.47 -6.26 20.02
N VAL A 242 -19.86 -5.04 19.67
CA VAL A 242 -19.46 -3.80 20.32
C VAL A 242 -20.69 -2.94 20.54
N ARG A 243 -20.83 -2.38 21.73
CA ARG A 243 -21.91 -1.45 22.08
C ARG A 243 -21.39 -0.03 22.08
N LEU A 244 -22.01 0.83 21.28
CA LEU A 244 -21.68 2.26 21.21
C LEU A 244 -22.77 3.08 21.91
N SER A 245 -22.38 4.03 22.76
CA SER A 245 -23.24 5.15 23.13
C SER A 245 -22.87 6.33 22.27
N VAL A 246 -23.82 6.85 21.51
CA VAL A 246 -23.59 7.97 20.58
C VAL A 246 -24.55 9.13 20.86
N ALA A 247 -24.03 10.36 20.78
CA ALA A 247 -24.85 11.56 20.74
C ALA A 247 -25.14 11.91 19.27
N ARG A 248 -26.42 12.10 18.94
CA ARG A 248 -26.91 12.50 17.61
C ARG A 248 -27.71 13.78 17.77
N LYS A 249 -27.40 14.80 16.94
CA LYS A 249 -28.10 16.11 17.02
C LYS A 249 -29.62 16.03 16.92
N SER A 250 -30.15 15.06 16.17
CA SER A 250 -31.58 14.85 15.99
C SER A 250 -32.26 14.06 17.12
N ALA A 251 -31.50 13.53 18.09
CA ALA A 251 -32.01 12.73 19.19
C ALA A 251 -31.91 13.46 20.52
N ARG A 252 -32.99 13.45 21.34
CA ARG A 252 -33.03 14.11 22.65
C ARG A 252 -32.15 13.40 23.71
N LYS A 253 -31.87 12.10 23.53
CA LYS A 253 -31.04 11.26 24.42
C LYS A 253 -29.96 10.54 23.63
N ASN A 254 -28.89 10.13 24.32
CA ASN A 254 -27.86 9.31 23.72
C ASN A 254 -28.44 7.97 23.24
N LEU A 255 -28.06 7.55 22.03
CA LEU A 255 -28.50 6.28 21.44
C LEU A 255 -27.53 5.18 21.84
N SER A 256 -28.06 4.00 22.15
CA SER A 256 -27.26 2.77 22.31
C SER A 256 -27.36 1.94 21.05
N ILE A 257 -26.24 1.69 20.39
CA ILE A 257 -26.17 0.97 19.13
C ILE A 257 -25.26 -0.25 19.31
N ASN A 258 -25.83 -1.44 19.14
CA ASN A 258 -25.08 -2.70 19.13
C ASN A 258 -24.66 -3.05 17.71
N ILE A 259 -23.37 -3.33 17.51
CA ILE A 259 -22.82 -3.61 16.19
C ILE A 259 -22.02 -4.91 16.24
N VAL A 260 -22.31 -5.85 15.37
CA VAL A 260 -21.51 -7.08 15.20
C VAL A 260 -20.34 -6.77 14.28
N ARG A 261 -19.12 -6.93 14.75
CA ARG A 261 -17.91 -6.69 13.96
C ARG A 261 -17.81 -7.70 12.81
N ALA A 262 -17.46 -7.19 11.64
CA ALA A 262 -17.22 -8.03 10.47
C ALA A 262 -15.96 -7.57 9.74
N HIS A 263 -15.52 -8.36 8.77
CA HIS A 263 -14.44 -7.95 7.87
C HIS A 263 -14.93 -6.82 6.98
N VAL A 264 -14.25 -5.68 7.03
CA VAL A 264 -14.58 -4.44 6.32
C VAL A 264 -13.40 -4.02 5.47
N ILE A 265 -13.65 -3.81 4.18
CA ILE A 265 -12.71 -3.13 3.28
C ILE A 265 -13.32 -1.78 2.95
N ALA A 266 -12.60 -0.70 3.27
CA ALA A 266 -13.09 0.65 3.03
C ALA A 266 -13.29 0.90 1.53
N SER A 267 -14.43 1.49 1.14
CA SER A 267 -14.66 1.88 -0.25
C SER A 267 -13.66 2.93 -0.70
N THR A 268 -13.14 2.73 -1.90
CA THR A 268 -12.20 3.63 -2.57
C THR A 268 -12.80 4.27 -3.82
N VAL A 269 -14.05 3.94 -4.15
CA VAL A 269 -14.77 4.36 -5.35
C VAL A 269 -15.94 5.27 -4.98
N PHE A 270 -15.96 6.47 -5.53
CA PHE A 270 -16.99 7.48 -5.27
C PHE A 270 -17.63 7.93 -6.57
N LEU A 271 -18.91 7.61 -6.76
CA LEU A 271 -19.67 7.93 -7.95
C LEU A 271 -20.48 9.22 -7.77
N LYS A 272 -20.37 10.14 -8.72
CA LYS A 272 -21.33 11.22 -8.99
C LYS A 272 -21.90 11.06 -10.39
N ARG A 273 -23.19 11.38 -10.59
CA ARG A 273 -23.84 11.38 -11.91
C ARG A 273 -24.30 12.79 -12.25
N GLU A 274 -23.98 13.26 -13.45
CA GLU A 274 -24.35 14.60 -13.90
C GLU A 274 -24.53 14.61 -15.42
N GLY A 275 -25.74 14.91 -15.88
CA GLY A 275 -26.05 15.10 -17.31
C GLY A 275 -25.66 13.93 -18.22
N GLY A 276 -25.84 12.67 -17.76
CA GLY A 276 -25.45 11.45 -18.46
C GLY A 276 -23.97 11.06 -18.31
N ILE A 277 -23.19 11.82 -17.56
CA ILE A 277 -21.77 11.54 -17.30
C ILE A 277 -21.64 10.79 -15.97
N ALA A 278 -20.89 9.69 -15.96
CA ALA A 278 -20.44 9.00 -14.75
C ALA A 278 -19.09 9.57 -14.33
N TYR A 279 -19.06 10.48 -13.34
CA TYR A 279 -17.82 10.88 -12.68
C TYR A 279 -17.52 9.89 -11.55
N VAL A 280 -16.39 9.19 -11.65
CA VAL A 280 -15.95 8.20 -10.68
C VAL A 280 -14.57 8.58 -10.15
N ARG A 281 -14.50 8.95 -8.87
CA ARG A 281 -13.23 9.20 -8.19
C ARG A 281 -12.72 7.92 -7.55
N LEU A 282 -11.48 7.55 -7.87
CA LEU A 282 -10.71 6.46 -7.30
C LEU A 282 -9.63 7.01 -6.38
N THR A 283 -9.71 6.74 -5.07
CA THR A 283 -8.76 7.30 -4.10
C THR A 283 -7.58 6.40 -3.78
N ARG A 284 -7.70 5.09 -4.04
CA ARG A 284 -6.67 4.06 -3.85
C ARG A 284 -7.07 2.76 -4.54
N PHE A 285 -6.13 1.83 -4.69
CA PHE A 285 -6.40 0.48 -5.18
C PHE A 285 -6.30 -0.53 -4.03
N ASN A 286 -7.43 -1.08 -3.57
CA ASN A 286 -7.54 -2.17 -2.60
C ASN A 286 -8.36 -3.34 -3.20
N GLN A 287 -8.52 -4.44 -2.47
CA GLN A 287 -9.15 -5.67 -2.97
C GLN A 287 -10.61 -5.53 -3.47
N ARG A 288 -11.28 -4.40 -3.20
CA ARG A 288 -12.66 -4.17 -3.67
C ARG A 288 -12.76 -3.19 -4.84
N THR A 289 -11.67 -2.54 -5.22
CA THR A 289 -11.68 -1.39 -6.12
C THR A 289 -12.29 -1.71 -7.48
N SER A 290 -11.85 -2.79 -8.11
CA SER A 290 -12.34 -3.21 -9.43
C SER A 290 -13.83 -3.54 -9.41
N ALA A 291 -14.26 -4.35 -8.45
CA ALA A 291 -15.67 -4.74 -8.31
C ALA A 291 -16.58 -3.53 -8.01
N GLU A 292 -16.13 -2.60 -7.16
CA GLU A 292 -16.87 -1.38 -6.85
C GLU A 292 -16.95 -0.44 -8.06
N LEU A 293 -15.85 -0.27 -8.82
CA LEU A 293 -15.83 0.53 -10.03
C LEU A 293 -16.79 -0.04 -11.08
N ALA A 294 -16.74 -1.35 -11.32
CA ALA A 294 -17.65 -2.01 -12.25
C ALA A 294 -19.12 -1.78 -11.87
N ARG A 295 -19.46 -1.93 -10.59
CA ARG A 295 -20.83 -1.64 -10.09
C ARG A 295 -21.20 -0.17 -10.28
N ALA A 296 -20.31 0.75 -9.98
CA ALA A 296 -20.54 2.19 -10.11
C ALA A 296 -20.83 2.59 -11.56
N VAL A 297 -20.01 2.15 -12.52
CA VAL A 297 -20.19 2.47 -13.94
C VAL A 297 -21.45 1.82 -14.49
N ARG A 298 -21.71 0.52 -14.20
CA ARG A 298 -22.94 -0.16 -14.63
C ARG A 298 -24.19 0.50 -14.04
N LYS A 299 -24.17 0.92 -12.77
CA LYS A 299 -25.27 1.65 -12.13
C LYS A 299 -25.52 2.98 -12.82
N ALA A 300 -24.47 3.75 -13.13
CA ALA A 300 -24.59 5.01 -13.84
C ALA A 300 -25.16 4.82 -15.25
N ARG A 301 -24.64 3.84 -16.00
CA ARG A 301 -25.10 3.51 -17.35
C ARG A 301 -26.57 3.10 -17.39
N ARG A 302 -26.98 2.17 -16.50
CA ARG A 302 -28.40 1.75 -16.41
C ARG A 302 -29.34 2.92 -16.06
N ALA A 303 -28.92 3.77 -15.11
CA ALA A 303 -29.75 4.89 -14.66
C ALA A 303 -29.83 6.05 -15.67
N SER A 304 -28.91 6.12 -16.63
CA SER A 304 -28.89 7.13 -17.69
C SER A 304 -29.51 6.61 -19.01
N GLY A 305 -29.62 5.28 -19.19
CA GLY A 305 -30.11 4.70 -20.44
C GLY A 305 -29.40 5.29 -21.68
N ASP A 306 -30.18 5.71 -22.67
CA ASP A 306 -29.66 6.32 -23.91
C ASP A 306 -29.00 7.67 -23.69
N ALA A 307 -29.32 8.36 -22.58
CA ALA A 307 -28.66 9.61 -22.21
C ALA A 307 -27.24 9.41 -21.65
N PHE A 308 -26.73 8.17 -21.54
CA PHE A 308 -25.37 7.91 -21.08
C PHE A 308 -24.34 8.41 -22.09
N LYS A 309 -23.50 9.38 -21.68
CA LYS A 309 -22.52 10.08 -22.53
C LYS A 309 -21.10 9.58 -22.38
N GLY A 310 -20.74 9.06 -21.19
CA GLY A 310 -19.37 8.58 -20.96
C GLY A 310 -18.95 8.58 -19.50
N VAL A 311 -17.66 8.31 -19.28
CA VAL A 311 -17.05 8.15 -17.96
C VAL A 311 -15.90 9.15 -17.78
N ILE A 312 -15.85 9.81 -16.63
CA ILE A 312 -14.66 10.51 -16.13
C ILE A 312 -14.12 9.69 -14.95
N LEU A 313 -12.91 9.14 -15.12
CA LEU A 313 -12.19 8.42 -14.09
C LEU A 313 -11.16 9.36 -13.43
N ASP A 314 -11.42 9.79 -12.20
CA ASP A 314 -10.54 10.71 -11.49
C ASP A 314 -9.54 9.94 -10.61
N LEU A 315 -8.29 9.94 -11.03
CA LEU A 315 -7.13 9.36 -10.37
C LEU A 315 -6.25 10.42 -9.69
N ARG A 316 -6.65 11.66 -9.65
CA ARG A 316 -5.88 12.72 -8.97
C ARG A 316 -5.76 12.41 -7.48
N ASP A 317 -4.57 12.63 -6.93
CA ASP A 317 -4.20 12.34 -5.53
C ASP A 317 -4.30 10.85 -5.15
N ASN A 318 -4.36 9.94 -6.12
CA ASN A 318 -4.38 8.50 -5.89
C ASN A 318 -2.94 7.95 -5.90
N PRO A 319 -2.36 7.54 -4.74
CA PRO A 319 -0.98 7.08 -4.65
C PRO A 319 -0.77 5.66 -5.18
N GLY A 320 -1.83 5.02 -5.74
CA GLY A 320 -1.81 3.65 -6.21
C GLY A 320 -2.34 2.65 -5.19
N GLY A 321 -1.81 1.44 -5.21
CA GLY A 321 -2.20 0.33 -4.36
C GLY A 321 -1.85 -1.03 -4.97
N LEU A 322 -2.80 -1.95 -4.99
CA LEU A 322 -2.61 -3.30 -5.50
C LEU A 322 -2.47 -3.32 -7.02
N LEU A 323 -1.48 -4.05 -7.52
CA LEU A 323 -1.19 -4.17 -8.96
C LEU A 323 -2.31 -4.90 -9.71
N ASP A 324 -2.78 -6.01 -9.18
CA ASP A 324 -3.89 -6.80 -9.72
C ASP A 324 -5.15 -5.93 -9.92
N GLN A 325 -5.45 -5.06 -8.97
CA GLN A 325 -6.59 -4.14 -9.08
C GLN A 325 -6.38 -3.07 -10.16
N ALA A 326 -5.15 -2.61 -10.40
CA ALA A 326 -4.88 -1.72 -11.52
C ALA A 326 -5.04 -2.43 -12.86
N VAL A 327 -4.60 -3.68 -12.96
CA VAL A 327 -4.80 -4.53 -14.15
C VAL A 327 -6.29 -4.72 -14.41
N GLU A 328 -7.07 -5.16 -13.43
CA GLU A 328 -8.52 -5.37 -13.54
C GLU A 328 -9.28 -4.09 -13.90
N VAL A 329 -8.90 -2.94 -13.31
CA VAL A 329 -9.49 -1.63 -13.64
C VAL A 329 -9.18 -1.23 -15.09
N SER A 330 -7.97 -1.47 -15.57
CA SER A 330 -7.62 -1.20 -16.97
C SER A 330 -8.36 -2.12 -17.92
N ASP A 331 -8.41 -3.41 -17.60
CA ASP A 331 -9.08 -4.46 -18.37
C ASP A 331 -10.56 -4.15 -18.62
N MET A 332 -11.25 -3.60 -17.62
CA MET A 332 -12.67 -3.24 -17.72
C MET A 332 -13.01 -2.29 -18.87
N PHE A 333 -12.06 -1.49 -19.32
CA PHE A 333 -12.27 -0.50 -20.38
C PHE A 333 -11.59 -0.87 -21.70
N LEU A 334 -10.82 -1.94 -21.74
CA LEU A 334 -10.03 -2.37 -22.88
C LEU A 334 -10.66 -3.59 -23.56
N THR A 335 -10.50 -3.72 -24.86
CA THR A 335 -10.94 -4.85 -25.66
C THR A 335 -9.80 -5.79 -26.05
N GLY A 336 -8.60 -5.52 -25.56
CA GLY A 336 -7.39 -6.29 -25.82
C GLY A 336 -6.12 -5.46 -25.67
N GLY A 337 -4.98 -6.08 -25.87
CA GLY A 337 -3.66 -5.46 -25.79
C GLY A 337 -2.97 -5.66 -24.44
N GLN A 338 -1.67 -5.38 -24.39
CA GLN A 338 -0.88 -5.45 -23.15
C GLN A 338 -1.20 -4.26 -22.26
N ILE A 339 -1.53 -4.51 -20.97
CA ILE A 339 -1.80 -3.46 -19.98
C ILE A 339 -0.48 -2.96 -19.38
N VAL A 340 0.36 -3.88 -18.91
CA VAL A 340 1.62 -3.58 -18.25
C VAL A 340 2.53 -4.80 -18.29
N SER A 341 3.85 -4.59 -18.32
CA SER A 341 4.82 -5.64 -18.02
C SER A 341 5.71 -5.23 -16.87
N THR A 342 6.27 -6.24 -16.19
CA THR A 342 7.24 -6.04 -15.11
C THR A 342 8.53 -6.75 -15.42
N GLU A 343 9.66 -6.16 -15.02
CA GLU A 343 10.99 -6.70 -15.23
C GLU A 343 11.87 -6.44 -14.01
N GLY A 344 12.60 -7.46 -13.54
CA GLY A 344 13.52 -7.36 -12.43
C GLY A 344 14.54 -8.51 -12.46
N ARG A 345 15.37 -8.62 -11.43
CA ARG A 345 16.45 -9.61 -11.36
C ARG A 345 15.96 -11.05 -11.17
N HIS A 346 14.92 -11.23 -10.37
CA HIS A 346 14.38 -12.56 -10.06
C HIS A 346 13.51 -13.06 -11.23
N PRO A 347 13.63 -14.34 -11.69
CA PRO A 347 12.82 -14.85 -12.81
C PRO A 347 11.31 -14.62 -12.67
N GLY A 348 10.75 -14.81 -11.48
CA GLY A 348 9.33 -14.55 -11.22
C GLY A 348 8.90 -13.08 -11.32
N SER A 349 9.84 -12.14 -11.50
CA SER A 349 9.54 -10.72 -11.69
C SER A 349 9.20 -10.33 -13.13
N PHE A 350 9.43 -11.25 -14.08
CA PHE A 350 9.04 -11.08 -15.48
C PHE A 350 7.58 -11.48 -15.64
N GLN A 351 6.70 -10.47 -15.65
CA GLN A 351 5.26 -10.70 -15.80
C GLN A 351 4.71 -9.79 -16.90
N ARG A 352 3.70 -10.29 -17.62
CA ARG A 352 2.94 -9.54 -18.62
C ARG A 352 1.45 -9.69 -18.32
N TYR A 353 0.76 -8.57 -18.31
CA TYR A 353 -0.67 -8.51 -18.09
C TYR A 353 -1.33 -7.95 -19.34
N SER A 354 -2.31 -8.67 -19.86
CA SER A 354 -3.05 -8.30 -21.07
C SER A 354 -4.53 -8.16 -20.75
N ALA A 355 -5.21 -7.32 -21.49
CA ALA A 355 -6.64 -7.13 -21.41
C ALA A 355 -7.37 -8.28 -22.12
N GLY A 356 -8.50 -8.67 -21.54
CA GLY A 356 -9.51 -9.54 -22.16
C GLY A 356 -10.44 -8.77 -23.11
N ALA A 357 -11.60 -9.36 -23.40
CA ALA A 357 -12.62 -8.71 -24.18
C ALA A 357 -13.65 -8.02 -23.28
N GLY A 358 -13.84 -6.72 -23.43
CA GLY A 358 -14.91 -6.01 -22.74
C GLY A 358 -14.63 -4.53 -22.52
N ASP A 359 -15.70 -3.73 -22.64
CA ASP A 359 -15.67 -2.31 -22.29
C ASP A 359 -16.95 -1.95 -21.55
N ILE A 360 -16.86 -1.75 -20.24
CA ILE A 360 -18.01 -1.43 -19.39
C ILE A 360 -18.65 -0.07 -19.73
N ALA A 361 -17.91 0.83 -20.36
CA ALA A 361 -18.43 2.10 -20.87
C ALA A 361 -19.17 1.95 -22.22
N GLY A 362 -19.07 0.77 -22.86
CA GLY A 362 -19.74 0.49 -24.14
C GLY A 362 -19.28 1.37 -25.29
N GLY A 363 -17.98 1.59 -25.44
CA GLY A 363 -17.40 2.44 -26.47
C GLY A 363 -17.58 3.95 -26.25
N LYS A 364 -18.33 4.36 -25.22
CA LYS A 364 -18.55 5.80 -24.94
C LYS A 364 -17.25 6.47 -24.51
N PRO A 365 -17.14 7.80 -24.67
CA PRO A 365 -15.97 8.58 -24.25
C PRO A 365 -15.51 8.27 -22.83
N LEU A 366 -14.20 8.09 -22.66
CA LEU A 366 -13.53 7.89 -21.37
C LEU A 366 -12.45 8.95 -21.22
N VAL A 367 -12.53 9.74 -20.15
CA VAL A 367 -11.52 10.73 -19.78
C VAL A 367 -10.92 10.34 -18.44
N VAL A 368 -9.61 10.36 -18.32
CA VAL A 368 -8.89 10.08 -17.07
C VAL A 368 -8.23 11.36 -16.56
N LEU A 369 -8.48 11.72 -15.30
CA LEU A 369 -7.83 12.86 -14.65
C LEU A 369 -6.63 12.38 -13.85
N ILE A 370 -5.46 13.03 -14.04
CA ILE A 370 -4.22 12.75 -13.32
C ILE A 370 -3.54 14.03 -12.83
N ASN A 371 -2.74 13.93 -11.76
CA ASN A 371 -1.90 15.01 -11.27
C ASN A 371 -0.57 14.48 -10.68
N GLY A 372 0.28 15.37 -10.17
CA GLY A 372 1.59 15.02 -9.60
C GLY A 372 1.56 14.04 -8.43
N ARG A 373 0.39 13.74 -7.85
CA ARG A 373 0.20 12.73 -6.80
C ARG A 373 -0.47 11.44 -7.29
N SER A 374 -0.83 11.36 -8.56
CA SER A 374 -1.21 10.10 -9.21
C SER A 374 0.04 9.22 -9.36
N ALA A 375 0.09 8.06 -8.68
CA ALA A 375 1.32 7.26 -8.62
C ALA A 375 1.07 5.76 -8.76
N SER A 376 2.08 5.00 -9.23
CA SER A 376 2.09 3.53 -9.22
C SER A 376 0.89 2.92 -9.98
N SER A 377 -0.02 2.20 -9.31
CA SER A 377 -1.23 1.62 -9.92
C SER A 377 -2.08 2.63 -10.69
N SER A 378 -2.14 3.89 -10.26
CA SER A 378 -2.81 4.96 -11.02
C SER A 378 -2.10 5.26 -12.34
N GLU A 379 -0.77 5.19 -12.34
CA GLU A 379 0.05 5.41 -13.53
C GLU A 379 -0.07 4.24 -14.50
N ILE A 380 -0.22 3.01 -14.00
CA ILE A 380 -0.48 1.82 -14.83
C ILE A 380 -1.79 1.98 -15.59
N VAL A 381 -2.88 2.32 -14.87
CA VAL A 381 -4.20 2.54 -15.48
C VAL A 381 -4.15 3.66 -16.51
N ALA A 382 -3.56 4.80 -16.17
CA ALA A 382 -3.44 5.95 -17.06
C ALA A 382 -2.63 5.61 -18.31
N ALA A 383 -1.44 5.00 -18.17
CA ALA A 383 -0.59 4.62 -19.29
C ALA A 383 -1.25 3.59 -20.21
N ALA A 384 -1.89 2.55 -19.62
CA ALA A 384 -2.56 1.52 -20.40
C ALA A 384 -3.70 2.09 -21.25
N LEU A 385 -4.58 2.89 -20.64
CA LEU A 385 -5.72 3.48 -21.33
C LEU A 385 -5.30 4.51 -22.38
N GLN A 386 -4.20 5.22 -22.18
CA GLN A 386 -3.64 6.17 -23.16
C GLN A 386 -2.94 5.46 -24.31
N ASP A 387 -2.05 4.52 -24.02
CA ASP A 387 -1.24 3.84 -25.04
C ASP A 387 -2.09 2.95 -25.96
N LEU A 388 -3.18 2.38 -25.42
CA LEU A 388 -4.14 1.59 -26.19
C LEU A 388 -5.29 2.43 -26.75
N ASN A 389 -5.12 3.74 -26.80
CA ASN A 389 -6.05 4.70 -27.43
C ASN A 389 -7.49 4.62 -26.91
N ARG A 390 -7.68 4.24 -25.65
CA ARG A 390 -9.01 4.11 -25.05
C ARG A 390 -9.48 5.36 -24.34
N ALA A 391 -8.57 6.14 -23.78
CA ALA A 391 -8.90 7.32 -22.98
C ALA A 391 -8.06 8.55 -23.33
N VAL A 392 -8.68 9.73 -23.18
CA VAL A 392 -7.97 11.01 -23.15
C VAL A 392 -7.57 11.31 -21.72
N LEU A 393 -6.27 11.50 -21.48
CA LEU A 393 -5.75 11.91 -20.17
C LEU A 393 -5.73 13.44 -20.08
N VAL A 394 -6.26 14.00 -19.00
CA VAL A 394 -6.33 15.43 -18.72
C VAL A 394 -5.71 15.75 -17.37
N GLY A 395 -4.95 16.83 -17.29
CA GLY A 395 -4.36 17.28 -16.03
C GLY A 395 -2.88 17.62 -16.14
N THR A 396 -2.09 17.16 -15.18
CA THR A 396 -0.65 17.41 -15.13
C THR A 396 0.13 16.10 -15.05
N ASN A 397 1.46 16.16 -15.29
CA ASN A 397 2.30 14.97 -15.26
C ASN A 397 2.17 14.23 -13.93
N SER A 398 2.16 12.91 -13.97
CA SER A 398 2.05 12.06 -12.79
C SER A 398 3.36 11.99 -11.98
N PHE A 399 3.35 11.25 -10.89
CA PHE A 399 4.44 11.18 -9.91
C PHE A 399 5.73 10.57 -10.48
N GLY A 400 5.65 9.46 -11.21
CA GLY A 400 6.81 8.73 -11.72
C GLY A 400 7.28 7.60 -10.80
N LYS A 401 6.35 6.84 -10.19
CA LYS A 401 6.68 5.64 -9.42
C LYS A 401 6.55 4.41 -10.30
N GLY A 402 7.63 4.06 -10.99
CA GLY A 402 7.69 2.95 -11.94
C GLY A 402 8.22 1.64 -11.35
N THR A 403 8.14 1.43 -10.03
CA THR A 403 8.64 0.22 -9.38
C THR A 403 7.54 -0.56 -8.65
N VAL A 404 7.64 -1.89 -8.69
CA VAL A 404 6.83 -2.82 -7.91
C VAL A 404 7.54 -3.14 -6.60
N GLN A 405 6.82 -3.07 -5.49
CA GLN A 405 7.30 -3.55 -4.21
C GLN A 405 6.64 -4.87 -3.86
N SER A 406 7.46 -5.84 -3.46
CA SER A 406 6.99 -7.03 -2.74
C SER A 406 6.99 -6.79 -1.25
N VAL A 407 6.00 -7.34 -0.56
CA VAL A 407 5.81 -7.20 0.89
C VAL A 407 6.00 -8.55 1.54
N PHE A 408 6.96 -8.64 2.43
CA PHE A 408 7.30 -9.87 3.17
C PHE A 408 6.97 -9.68 4.65
N ARG A 409 6.12 -10.54 5.20
CA ARG A 409 5.82 -10.56 6.63
C ARG A 409 7.00 -11.16 7.38
N LEU A 410 7.45 -10.50 8.41
CA LEU A 410 8.53 -10.95 9.27
C LEU A 410 7.99 -11.63 10.54
N PRO A 411 8.80 -12.43 11.25
CA PRO A 411 8.37 -13.15 12.45
C PRO A 411 7.84 -12.27 13.59
N ASN A 412 8.24 -11.00 13.66
CA ASN A 412 7.74 -10.00 14.61
C ASN A 412 6.47 -9.29 14.16
N GLU A 413 5.73 -9.84 13.19
CA GLU A 413 4.54 -9.23 12.58
C GLU A 413 4.79 -7.93 11.79
N GLY A 414 6.03 -7.46 11.71
CA GLY A 414 6.45 -6.38 10.83
C GLY A 414 6.40 -6.78 9.36
N GLU A 415 6.59 -5.81 8.45
CA GLU A 415 6.68 -6.03 7.01
C GLU A 415 7.97 -5.44 6.44
N LEU A 416 8.73 -6.26 5.71
CA LEU A 416 9.80 -5.81 4.86
C LEU A 416 9.23 -5.55 3.46
N VAL A 417 9.33 -4.32 3.00
CA VAL A 417 8.88 -3.89 1.67
C VAL A 417 10.12 -3.68 0.82
N LEU A 418 10.26 -4.45 -0.25
CA LEU A 418 11.43 -4.38 -1.14
C LEU A 418 11.02 -4.07 -2.56
N THR A 419 11.78 -3.22 -3.24
CA THR A 419 11.68 -3.03 -4.68
C THR A 419 12.13 -4.32 -5.38
N TRP A 420 11.22 -4.88 -6.19
CA TRP A 420 11.37 -6.20 -6.79
C TRP A 420 11.48 -6.14 -8.32
N SER A 421 10.75 -5.22 -8.97
CA SER A 421 10.76 -5.06 -10.43
C SER A 421 10.40 -3.63 -10.83
N ARG A 422 10.57 -3.32 -12.13
CA ARG A 422 10.12 -2.08 -12.76
C ARG A 422 8.92 -2.33 -13.65
N PHE A 423 8.04 -1.35 -13.71
CA PHE A 423 6.92 -1.34 -14.66
C PHE A 423 7.36 -0.78 -16.01
N HIS A 424 6.78 -1.36 -17.06
CA HIS A 424 6.81 -0.80 -18.41
C HIS A 424 5.38 -0.65 -18.93
N ALA A 425 5.09 0.52 -19.47
CA ALA A 425 3.83 0.80 -20.15
C ALA A 425 3.66 -0.09 -21.40
N PRO A 426 2.46 -0.19 -21.99
CA PRO A 426 2.25 -0.99 -23.21
C PRO A 426 3.23 -0.69 -24.34
N SER A 427 3.54 0.57 -24.59
CA SER A 427 4.55 0.99 -25.57
C SER A 427 6.00 0.72 -25.15
N GLY A 428 6.23 0.20 -23.94
CA GLY A 428 7.54 -0.20 -23.42
C GLY A 428 8.34 0.88 -22.74
N TYR A 429 7.82 2.10 -22.57
CA TYR A 429 8.55 3.14 -21.83
C TYR A 429 8.53 2.89 -20.32
N THR A 430 9.55 3.41 -19.63
CA THR A 430 9.62 3.31 -18.16
C THR A 430 8.73 4.36 -17.50
N LEU A 431 7.98 3.95 -16.48
CA LEU A 431 7.27 4.90 -15.62
C LEU A 431 8.19 5.50 -14.52
N GLN A 432 9.32 4.84 -14.23
CA GLN A 432 10.21 5.26 -13.16
C GLN A 432 10.82 6.64 -13.45
N ASP A 433 10.61 7.57 -12.53
CA ASP A 433 11.03 8.98 -12.56
C ASP A 433 10.46 9.80 -13.74
N LEU A 434 9.90 9.15 -14.75
CA LEU A 434 9.28 9.78 -15.91
C LEU A 434 7.80 10.09 -15.65
N GLY A 435 7.03 9.12 -15.17
CA GLY A 435 5.58 9.23 -14.98
C GLY A 435 4.79 9.05 -16.27
N VAL A 436 3.57 9.56 -16.27
CA VAL A 436 2.66 9.57 -17.41
C VAL A 436 2.38 11.02 -17.81
N LEU A 437 2.68 11.37 -19.05
CA LEU A 437 2.35 12.67 -19.61
C LEU A 437 0.87 12.68 -20.01
N PRO A 438 0.02 13.62 -19.52
CA PRO A 438 -1.36 13.69 -19.94
C PRO A 438 -1.45 14.05 -21.43
N THR A 439 -2.47 13.55 -22.12
CA THR A 439 -2.79 13.93 -23.50
C THR A 439 -3.05 15.43 -23.59
N ILE A 440 -3.75 15.96 -22.61
CA ILE A 440 -4.09 17.38 -22.47
C ILE A 440 -3.48 17.91 -21.18
N CYS A 441 -2.46 18.74 -21.31
CA CYS A 441 -1.85 19.42 -20.17
C CYS A 441 -2.63 20.68 -19.81
N THR A 442 -3.04 20.79 -18.55
CA THR A 442 -3.85 21.92 -18.05
C THR A 442 -3.04 22.98 -17.28
N VAL A 443 -1.72 22.81 -17.17
CA VAL A 443 -0.85 23.79 -16.53
C VAL A 443 -0.87 25.12 -17.30
N GLY A 444 -1.10 26.21 -16.61
CA GLY A 444 -1.06 27.58 -17.18
C GLY A 444 -2.31 27.99 -17.98
N LEU A 445 -3.41 27.23 -17.91
CA LEU A 445 -4.65 27.52 -18.66
C LEU A 445 -5.50 28.65 -18.08
N ASN A 446 -5.15 29.23 -16.94
CA ASN A 446 -5.85 30.36 -16.29
C ASN A 446 -7.39 30.30 -16.40
N GLY A 447 -7.96 29.09 -16.40
CA GLY A 447 -9.40 28.88 -16.42
C GLY A 447 -10.11 29.07 -17.78
N ASN A 448 -9.40 29.13 -18.92
CA ASN A 448 -10.03 29.26 -20.24
C ASN A 448 -10.12 27.93 -21.01
N PRO A 449 -11.18 27.10 -20.82
CA PRO A 449 -11.37 25.85 -21.57
C PRO A 449 -11.60 26.07 -23.09
N GLY A 450 -11.97 27.28 -23.50
CA GLY A 450 -12.21 27.63 -24.90
C GLY A 450 -10.94 27.70 -25.71
N ALA A 451 -9.91 28.37 -25.21
CA ALA A 451 -8.59 28.47 -25.84
C ALA A 451 -7.96 27.09 -26.05
N LEU A 452 -8.04 26.23 -25.02
CA LEU A 452 -7.54 24.86 -25.09
C LEU A 452 -8.25 24.02 -26.16
N ALA A 453 -9.57 24.15 -26.29
CA ALA A 453 -10.30 23.46 -27.33
C ALA A 453 -9.88 23.90 -28.76
N THR A 454 -9.61 25.17 -28.93
CA THR A 454 -9.11 25.72 -30.22
C THR A 454 -7.71 25.20 -30.53
N GLU A 455 -6.83 25.17 -29.55
CA GLU A 455 -5.47 24.60 -29.69
C GLU A 455 -5.50 23.12 -30.11
N ILE A 456 -6.37 22.32 -29.48
CA ILE A 456 -6.55 20.90 -29.80
C ILE A 456 -7.09 20.73 -31.24
N LYS A 457 -8.11 21.51 -31.62
CA LYS A 457 -8.70 21.47 -32.96
C LYS A 457 -7.68 21.79 -34.04
N SER A 458 -6.75 22.72 -33.80
CA SER A 458 -5.65 23.04 -34.69
C SER A 458 -4.50 22.03 -34.69
N GLY A 459 -4.52 21.02 -33.81
CA GLY A 459 -3.47 20.00 -33.69
C GLY A 459 -2.14 20.51 -33.11
N ARG A 460 -2.12 21.71 -32.51
CA ARG A 460 -0.90 22.38 -32.03
C ARG A 460 -0.70 22.26 -30.52
N HIS A 461 -1.36 21.29 -29.86
CA HIS A 461 -1.18 21.10 -28.42
C HIS A 461 0.23 20.63 -28.08
N ARG A 462 0.87 21.29 -27.08
CA ARG A 462 2.28 21.08 -26.69
C ARG A 462 2.67 19.64 -26.33
N THR A 463 1.72 18.78 -25.95
CA THR A 463 1.98 17.40 -25.58
C THR A 463 2.00 16.44 -26.75
N ALA A 464 1.47 16.82 -27.95
CA ALA A 464 1.33 15.92 -29.09
C ALA A 464 2.68 15.32 -29.53
N GLU A 465 3.67 16.17 -29.80
CA GLU A 465 5.01 15.73 -30.19
C GLU A 465 5.76 15.09 -29.00
N ALA A 466 5.56 15.63 -27.80
CA ALA A 466 6.20 15.13 -26.60
C ALA A 466 5.80 13.70 -26.26
N LEU A 467 4.55 13.29 -26.48
CA LEU A 467 4.08 11.92 -26.25
C LEU A 467 4.84 10.88 -27.06
N LEU A 468 5.19 11.20 -28.33
CA LEU A 468 6.00 10.31 -29.13
C LEU A 468 7.42 10.14 -28.58
N GLN A 469 8.01 11.24 -28.13
CA GLN A 469 9.31 11.21 -27.48
C GLN A 469 9.26 10.48 -26.14
N TRP A 470 8.18 10.64 -25.38
CA TRP A 470 7.94 10.00 -24.10
C TRP A 470 7.91 8.47 -24.21
N ARG A 471 7.14 7.94 -25.14
CA ARG A 471 6.98 6.50 -25.39
C ARG A 471 8.25 5.76 -25.81
N ARG A 472 9.27 6.49 -26.25
CA ARG A 472 10.59 5.93 -26.60
C ARG A 472 11.54 5.82 -25.41
N GLN A 473 11.16 6.31 -24.22
CA GLN A 473 12.05 6.38 -23.07
C GLN A 473 12.07 5.07 -22.27
N ARG A 474 13.08 4.24 -22.46
CA ARG A 474 13.30 3.02 -21.65
C ARG A 474 14.21 3.27 -20.46
N LYS A 475 15.31 4.01 -20.62
CA LYS A 475 16.28 4.40 -19.59
C LYS A 475 16.74 5.85 -19.85
N PRO A 476 15.89 6.85 -19.61
CA PRO A 476 16.25 8.24 -19.88
C PRO A 476 17.35 8.73 -18.94
N THR A 477 18.22 9.61 -19.42
CA THR A 477 19.18 10.35 -18.59
C THR A 477 18.46 11.39 -17.74
N HIS A 478 19.11 11.89 -16.71
CA HIS A 478 18.54 12.92 -15.81
C HIS A 478 18.12 14.18 -16.59
N ASP A 479 18.98 14.68 -17.47
CA ASP A 479 18.69 15.87 -18.30
C ASP A 479 17.50 15.63 -19.24
N ARG A 480 17.38 14.41 -19.77
CA ARG A 480 16.25 14.05 -20.63
C ARG A 480 14.94 14.01 -19.85
N LEU A 481 14.97 13.44 -18.62
CA LEU A 481 13.82 13.45 -17.70
C LEU A 481 13.40 14.87 -17.38
N THR A 482 14.33 15.74 -17.00
CA THR A 482 14.06 17.14 -16.66
C THR A 482 13.40 17.88 -17.81
N ARG A 483 13.93 17.77 -19.02
CA ARG A 483 13.35 18.41 -20.22
C ARG A 483 11.94 17.90 -20.52
N LEU A 484 11.75 16.58 -20.54
CA LEU A 484 10.46 15.98 -20.83
C LEU A 484 9.41 16.37 -19.80
N ARG A 485 9.72 16.23 -18.52
CA ARG A 485 8.80 16.59 -17.42
C ARG A 485 8.47 18.08 -17.38
N GLY A 486 9.38 18.94 -17.87
CA GLY A 486 9.16 20.38 -18.02
C GLY A 486 8.07 20.78 -19.02
N ILE A 487 7.70 19.90 -19.96
CA ILE A 487 6.63 20.15 -20.94
C ILE A 487 5.26 20.28 -20.27
N CYS A 488 4.99 19.46 -19.27
CA CYS A 488 3.80 19.54 -18.44
C CYS A 488 4.20 19.28 -16.96
N PRO A 489 4.65 20.31 -16.24
CA PRO A 489 5.12 20.15 -14.87
C PRO A 489 4.06 19.53 -13.97
N ALA A 490 4.48 18.65 -13.07
CA ALA A 490 3.60 18.04 -12.08
C ALA A 490 3.06 19.12 -11.13
N ALA A 491 1.74 19.18 -10.96
CA ALA A 491 1.09 20.04 -9.98
C ALA A 491 0.31 19.20 -8.96
N ASN A 492 0.23 19.69 -7.74
CA ASN A 492 -0.46 19.03 -6.63
C ASN A 492 -1.72 19.83 -6.24
N GLY A 493 -2.87 19.19 -6.32
CA GLY A 493 -4.16 19.78 -5.96
C GLY A 493 -4.91 20.42 -7.13
N PRO A 494 -6.20 20.77 -6.93
CA PRO A 494 -6.94 21.60 -7.87
C PRO A 494 -6.28 22.99 -7.94
N ALA A 495 -6.33 23.63 -9.11
CA ALA A 495 -5.83 25.00 -9.27
C ALA A 495 -6.42 25.91 -8.19
N ALA A 496 -5.56 26.62 -7.48
CA ALA A 496 -5.90 27.34 -6.23
C ALA A 496 -6.88 28.52 -6.41
N SER A 497 -7.33 28.83 -7.63
CA SER A 497 -8.26 29.95 -7.87
C SER A 497 -9.04 29.74 -9.16
N GLY A 498 -10.34 29.47 -9.08
CA GLY A 498 -11.21 29.55 -10.25
C GLY A 498 -11.98 28.29 -10.66
N GLY A 499 -12.15 27.29 -9.78
CA GLY A 499 -12.89 26.07 -10.09
C GLY A 499 -11.99 24.92 -10.59
N ASP A 500 -12.54 23.70 -10.70
CA ASP A 500 -11.84 22.51 -11.19
C ASP A 500 -11.80 22.55 -12.74
N SER A 501 -10.76 23.20 -13.28
CA SER A 501 -10.56 23.35 -14.73
C SER A 501 -10.41 22.01 -15.44
N ASP A 502 -9.71 21.03 -14.80
CA ASP A 502 -9.52 19.68 -15.35
C ASP A 502 -10.87 18.99 -15.52
N LEU A 503 -11.69 18.99 -14.46
CA LEU A 503 -13.01 18.38 -14.49
C LEU A 503 -13.95 19.09 -15.47
N SER A 504 -13.88 20.42 -15.54
CA SER A 504 -14.67 21.20 -16.50
C SER A 504 -14.32 20.88 -17.93
N PHE A 505 -13.01 20.76 -18.23
CA PHE A 505 -12.55 20.36 -19.55
C PHE A 505 -12.88 18.90 -19.88
N ALA A 506 -12.74 17.99 -18.93
CA ALA A 506 -13.14 16.59 -19.09
C ALA A 506 -14.65 16.46 -19.42
N LYS A 507 -15.51 17.22 -18.74
CA LYS A 507 -16.95 17.26 -19.07
C LYS A 507 -17.21 17.79 -20.48
N ARG A 508 -16.43 18.77 -20.95
CA ARG A 508 -16.52 19.28 -22.31
C ARG A 508 -16.15 18.22 -23.33
N LEU A 509 -15.05 17.47 -23.11
CA LEU A 509 -14.64 16.36 -23.98
C LEU A 509 -15.75 15.29 -24.11
N ILE A 510 -16.40 14.92 -23.01
CA ILE A 510 -17.51 13.94 -23.02
C ILE A 510 -18.71 14.47 -23.83
N LYS A 511 -18.97 15.79 -23.82
CA LYS A 511 -20.11 16.40 -24.51
C LYS A 511 -19.84 16.72 -26.00
N ASP A 512 -18.57 16.94 -26.37
CA ASP A 512 -18.13 17.26 -27.74
C ASP A 512 -17.34 16.07 -28.32
N ASN A 513 -18.05 15.16 -29.00
CA ASN A 513 -17.45 13.95 -29.56
C ASN A 513 -16.34 14.24 -30.58
N ALA A 514 -16.48 15.30 -31.37
CA ALA A 514 -15.46 15.70 -32.35
C ALA A 514 -14.16 16.13 -31.66
N LEU A 515 -14.28 16.93 -30.58
CA LEU A 515 -13.14 17.33 -29.76
C LEU A 515 -12.51 16.12 -29.06
N TYR A 516 -13.32 15.16 -28.55
CA TYR A 516 -12.84 13.93 -27.92
C TYR A 516 -12.02 13.08 -28.90
N ILE A 517 -12.56 12.81 -30.10
CA ILE A 517 -11.85 12.04 -31.15
C ILE A 517 -10.54 12.74 -31.55
N ARG A 518 -10.58 14.06 -31.74
CA ARG A 518 -9.38 14.83 -32.06
C ARG A 518 -8.33 14.75 -30.94
N SER A 519 -8.77 14.77 -29.69
CA SER A 519 -7.88 14.61 -28.54
C SER A 519 -7.24 13.21 -28.46
N LEU A 520 -7.98 12.14 -28.78
CA LEU A 520 -7.42 10.80 -28.92
C LEU A 520 -6.33 10.74 -30.00
N GLN A 521 -6.57 11.38 -31.14
CA GLN A 521 -5.61 11.44 -32.26
C GLN A 521 -4.30 12.13 -31.85
N LEU A 522 -4.29 13.11 -30.96
CA LEU A 522 -3.06 13.74 -30.45
C LEU A 522 -2.08 12.75 -29.84
N SER A 523 -2.58 11.67 -29.25
CA SER A 523 -1.74 10.61 -28.69
C SER A 523 -1.19 9.65 -29.76
N HIS A 524 -1.65 9.72 -31.00
CA HIS A 524 -1.27 8.84 -32.10
C HIS A 524 -0.66 9.57 -33.32
N THR A 525 -0.71 10.89 -33.35
CA THR A 525 -0.20 11.61 -34.51
C THR A 525 1.30 11.41 -34.71
N SER A 526 1.55 10.70 -35.74
CA SER A 526 2.60 10.61 -36.71
C SER A 526 3.59 9.46 -36.62
N VAL A 527 3.17 8.32 -37.18
CA VAL A 527 4.10 7.44 -37.90
C VAL A 527 3.75 7.39 -39.40
N ALA A 528 2.70 8.08 -39.82
CA ALA A 528 2.25 8.08 -41.23
C ALA A 528 2.56 9.40 -41.95
N GLY A 529 3.82 9.86 -41.89
CA GLY A 529 4.18 11.10 -42.60
C GLY A 529 5.65 11.46 -42.52
N ARG A 530 6.54 10.54 -42.85
CA ARG A 530 7.87 10.80 -43.44
C ARG A 530 8.33 9.58 -44.23
#